data_bf429970ff9dbae7662ed8402e8fb63f
#
_entry.id   bf429970ff9dbae7662ed8402e8fb63f
#
_cell.length_a   1.000
_cell.length_b   1.000
_cell.length_c   1.000
_cell.angle_alpha   90.00
_cell.angle_beta   90.00
_cell.angle_gamma   90.00
#
_symmetry.space_group_name_H-M   'P 1'
#
loop_
_entity.id
_entity.type
_entity.pdbx_description
1 polymer ?
#
loop_
_entity_poly.entity_id
_entity_poly.type
_entity_poly.pdbx_seq_one_letter_code
_entity_poly.pdbx_strand_id
1 'polypeptide(L)'
;MRKIAFTKMHGAGNDFVLIDDRTETFPVHDHILLAMLAAHRTGIACEGVILVQKSSVADFRMVFFNPDGTEADLCGNGARCVAAFAREIGVVTSPAMTFETRAGLVDAEVSPNGAVKVWMPEPKNRRYGMQVKVGDKFIAGDYVETGVPHFVVPCESVAAVDVEGLGRALRLSDAFAPNGTNVDFVQFIPAHKATIRTYERGVETESGACGTGAVATAVVAVETKKMSLPVHIRTSQGYTLTVDGDWRHAKATGFTLTGPVKKVFEGVVDLDSFDTGNEME
;
A
#
# COMPACT_ATOMS: atom_id res chain seq x y z
N MET A 1 -2.13 -31.53 -12.78
CA MET A 1 -3.07 -30.48 -12.31
C MET A 1 -2.51 -29.87 -11.01
N ARG A 2 -1.91 -28.69 -11.12
CA ARG A 2 -1.35 -27.93 -9.97
C ARG A 2 -2.43 -27.07 -9.36
N LYS A 3 -3.24 -27.63 -8.46
CA LYS A 3 -4.33 -26.90 -7.79
C LYS A 3 -3.79 -26.16 -6.57
N ILE A 4 -4.04 -24.85 -6.50
CA ILE A 4 -3.64 -23.98 -5.42
C ILE A 4 -4.87 -23.38 -4.75
N ALA A 5 -4.98 -23.53 -3.43
CA ALA A 5 -5.98 -22.83 -2.64
C ALA A 5 -5.53 -21.38 -2.41
N PHE A 6 -6.45 -20.45 -2.50
CA PHE A 6 -6.19 -19.04 -2.26
C PHE A 6 -7.32 -18.37 -1.48
N THR A 7 -7.00 -17.27 -0.85
CA THR A 7 -7.97 -16.37 -0.22
C THR A 7 -7.88 -15.00 -0.87
N LYS A 8 -9.02 -14.46 -1.33
CA LYS A 8 -9.14 -13.09 -1.81
C LYS A 8 -9.44 -12.17 -0.64
N MET A 9 -8.60 -11.18 -0.42
CA MET A 9 -8.77 -10.18 0.64
C MET A 9 -8.55 -8.77 0.10
N HIS A 10 -9.04 -7.75 0.82
CA HIS A 10 -8.68 -6.37 0.55
C HIS A 10 -8.35 -5.59 1.82
N GLY A 11 -7.40 -4.67 1.71
CA GLY A 11 -7.07 -3.67 2.73
C GLY A 11 -7.50 -2.29 2.27
N ALA A 12 -8.61 -1.79 2.81
CA ALA A 12 -9.19 -0.49 2.44
C ALA A 12 -9.49 -0.36 0.92
N GLY A 13 -9.98 -1.46 0.30
CA GLY A 13 -10.37 -1.48 -1.11
C GLY A 13 -9.28 -1.93 -2.09
N ASN A 14 -8.01 -1.90 -1.70
CA ASN A 14 -6.92 -2.47 -2.48
C ASN A 14 -6.86 -3.99 -2.22
N ASP A 15 -6.96 -4.82 -3.25
CA ASP A 15 -7.28 -6.23 -3.15
C ASP A 15 -6.15 -7.16 -3.59
N PHE A 16 -6.05 -8.32 -2.92
CA PHE A 16 -4.96 -9.27 -3.09
C PHE A 16 -5.47 -10.70 -3.13
N VAL A 17 -4.73 -11.53 -3.83
CA VAL A 17 -4.79 -12.99 -3.73
C VAL A 17 -3.70 -13.44 -2.75
N LEU A 18 -4.10 -14.11 -1.66
CA LEU A 18 -3.19 -14.61 -0.65
C LEU A 18 -3.13 -16.14 -0.69
N ILE A 19 -1.92 -16.68 -0.62
CA ILE A 19 -1.65 -18.12 -0.75
C ILE A 19 -0.76 -18.56 0.42
N ASP A 20 -1.15 -19.64 1.08
CA ASP A 20 -0.28 -20.36 2.04
C ASP A 20 0.74 -21.20 1.26
N ASP A 21 1.92 -20.66 1.09
CA ASP A 21 3.03 -21.30 0.40
C ASP A 21 4.18 -21.70 1.36
N ARG A 22 3.84 -22.09 2.60
CA ARG A 22 4.85 -22.58 3.56
C ARG A 22 5.58 -23.83 3.10
N THR A 23 5.08 -24.49 2.08
CA THR A 23 5.74 -25.63 1.42
C THR A 23 6.70 -25.20 0.30
N GLU A 24 6.67 -23.93 -0.08
CA GLU A 24 7.49 -23.34 -1.14
C GLU A 24 7.36 -24.08 -2.49
N THR A 25 6.13 -24.41 -2.82
CA THR A 25 5.78 -25.14 -4.06
C THR A 25 5.18 -24.25 -5.14
N PHE A 26 4.83 -23.00 -4.81
CA PHE A 26 4.33 -22.04 -5.77
C PHE A 26 5.46 -21.63 -6.75
N PRO A 27 5.20 -21.55 -8.07
CA PRO A 27 6.21 -21.23 -9.06
C PRO A 27 6.53 -19.73 -9.11
N VAL A 28 7.24 -19.22 -8.09
CA VAL A 28 7.55 -17.79 -7.86
C VAL A 28 8.35 -17.12 -8.99
N HIS A 29 9.00 -17.91 -9.86
CA HIS A 29 9.78 -17.38 -10.99
C HIS A 29 8.98 -17.29 -12.28
N ASP A 30 7.75 -17.79 -12.29
CA ASP A 30 6.85 -17.71 -13.44
C ASP A 30 6.06 -16.40 -13.41
N HIS A 31 6.72 -15.31 -13.84
CA HIS A 31 6.12 -13.97 -13.85
C HIS A 31 4.89 -13.87 -14.75
N ILE A 32 4.85 -14.68 -15.84
CA ILE A 32 3.70 -14.71 -16.74
C ILE A 32 2.49 -15.31 -16.04
N LEU A 33 2.66 -16.43 -15.35
CA LEU A 33 1.60 -17.06 -14.55
C LEU A 33 1.08 -16.11 -13.45
N LEU A 34 1.99 -15.41 -12.76
CA LEU A 34 1.61 -14.44 -11.75
C LEU A 34 0.76 -13.29 -12.32
N ALA A 35 1.16 -12.76 -13.50
CA ALA A 35 0.39 -11.73 -14.20
C ALA A 35 -0.98 -12.25 -14.66
N MET A 36 -1.03 -13.49 -15.15
CA MET A 36 -2.29 -14.12 -15.57
C MET A 36 -3.25 -14.35 -14.38
N LEU A 37 -2.72 -14.76 -13.21
CA LEU A 37 -3.51 -14.87 -11.97
C LEU A 37 -4.11 -13.52 -11.57
N ALA A 38 -3.35 -12.43 -11.68
CA ALA A 38 -3.79 -11.09 -11.33
C ALA A 38 -4.73 -10.46 -12.38
N ALA A 39 -4.75 -10.97 -13.61
CA ALA A 39 -5.44 -10.38 -14.74
C ALA A 39 -6.95 -10.22 -14.49
N HIS A 40 -7.50 -9.04 -14.87
CA HIS A 40 -8.93 -8.82 -14.90
C HIS A 40 -9.57 -9.67 -15.99
N ARG A 41 -10.73 -10.27 -15.73
CA ARG A 41 -11.58 -11.08 -16.63
C ARG A 41 -11.05 -12.49 -16.95
N THR A 42 -9.75 -12.70 -17.02
CA THR A 42 -9.15 -14.00 -17.38
C THR A 42 -8.45 -14.68 -16.22
N GLY A 43 -8.17 -13.93 -15.15
CA GLY A 43 -7.60 -14.39 -13.89
C GLY A 43 -8.56 -14.19 -12.71
N ILE A 44 -7.99 -14.08 -11.51
CA ILE A 44 -8.75 -13.84 -10.26
C ILE A 44 -9.06 -12.35 -10.07
N ALA A 45 -8.43 -11.48 -10.85
CA ALA A 45 -8.49 -10.02 -10.78
C ALA A 45 -8.03 -9.46 -9.42
N CYS A 46 -6.78 -9.04 -9.29
CA CYS A 46 -6.25 -8.45 -8.06
C CYS A 46 -5.13 -7.44 -8.32
N GLU A 47 -4.91 -6.58 -7.35
CA GLU A 47 -3.82 -5.60 -7.32
C GLU A 47 -2.49 -6.23 -6.86
N GLY A 48 -2.46 -7.54 -6.64
CA GLY A 48 -1.25 -8.30 -6.41
C GLY A 48 -1.47 -9.67 -5.76
N VAL A 49 -0.44 -10.50 -5.84
CA VAL A 49 -0.38 -11.85 -5.27
C VAL A 49 0.57 -11.85 -4.09
N ILE A 50 0.14 -12.39 -2.96
CA ILE A 50 0.93 -12.46 -1.73
C ILE A 50 1.06 -13.92 -1.30
N LEU A 51 2.30 -14.36 -1.09
CA LEU A 51 2.59 -15.69 -0.56
C LEU A 51 3.04 -15.56 0.90
N VAL A 52 2.55 -16.48 1.73
CA VAL A 52 3.06 -16.71 3.09
C VAL A 52 4.01 -17.88 3.04
N GLN A 53 5.30 -17.61 3.25
CA GLN A 53 6.38 -18.61 3.28
C GLN A 53 7.01 -18.69 4.66
N LYS A 54 7.86 -19.71 4.90
CA LYS A 54 8.63 -19.83 6.14
C LYS A 54 9.70 -18.75 6.21
N SER A 55 9.99 -18.28 7.43
CA SER A 55 11.14 -17.41 7.72
C SER A 55 12.00 -18.06 8.80
N SER A 56 13.31 -17.85 8.74
CA SER A 56 14.25 -18.21 9.80
C SER A 56 14.50 -17.10 10.81
N VAL A 57 13.97 -15.89 10.54
CA VAL A 57 14.27 -14.68 11.32
C VAL A 57 13.01 -13.97 11.84
N ALA A 58 11.83 -14.44 11.42
CA ALA A 58 10.53 -13.84 11.76
C ALA A 58 9.45 -14.94 11.88
N ASP A 59 8.22 -14.58 12.22
CA ASP A 59 7.10 -15.52 12.30
C ASP A 59 6.80 -16.18 10.96
N PHE A 60 6.94 -15.40 9.86
CA PHE A 60 6.82 -15.87 8.47
C PHE A 60 7.48 -14.88 7.51
N ARG A 61 7.52 -15.23 6.22
CA ARG A 61 7.95 -14.35 5.12
C ARG A 61 6.77 -14.03 4.23
N MET A 62 6.59 -12.74 3.92
CA MET A 62 5.69 -12.24 2.91
C MET A 62 6.47 -12.06 1.61
N VAL A 63 6.06 -12.76 0.56
CA VAL A 63 6.52 -12.51 -0.82
C VAL A 63 5.39 -11.85 -1.58
N PHE A 64 5.64 -10.68 -2.14
CA PHE A 64 4.61 -9.86 -2.79
C PHE A 64 4.93 -9.61 -4.26
N PHE A 65 3.97 -9.89 -5.12
CA PHE A 65 4.05 -9.66 -6.57
C PHE A 65 3.01 -8.63 -7.02
N ASN A 66 3.45 -7.68 -7.82
CA ASN A 66 2.60 -6.74 -8.53
C ASN A 66 1.69 -7.45 -9.56
N PRO A 67 0.66 -6.77 -10.11
CA PRO A 67 -0.21 -7.35 -11.14
C PRO A 67 0.50 -7.76 -12.43
N ASP A 68 1.69 -7.21 -12.71
CA ASP A 68 2.53 -7.56 -13.85
C ASP A 68 3.44 -8.78 -13.60
N GLY A 69 3.33 -9.41 -12.41
CA GLY A 69 4.14 -10.55 -11.99
C GLY A 69 5.52 -10.17 -11.43
N THR A 70 5.89 -8.90 -11.38
CA THR A 70 7.17 -8.47 -10.78
C THR A 70 7.11 -8.50 -9.26
N GLU A 71 8.18 -8.99 -8.62
CA GLU A 71 8.27 -8.98 -7.16
C GLU A 71 8.52 -7.56 -6.65
N ALA A 72 7.76 -7.14 -5.65
CA ALA A 72 7.86 -5.82 -5.01
C ALA A 72 8.33 -5.91 -3.56
N ASP A 73 8.86 -4.81 -3.05
CA ASP A 73 9.49 -4.78 -1.72
C ASP A 73 8.47 -4.84 -0.58
N LEU A 74 7.40 -4.04 -0.67
CA LEU A 74 6.35 -3.94 0.35
C LEU A 74 5.14 -3.16 -0.19
N CYS A 75 3.95 -3.60 0.22
CA CYS A 75 2.70 -2.85 0.07
C CYS A 75 2.02 -2.73 1.44
N GLY A 76 1.79 -1.52 1.94
CA GLY A 76 1.16 -1.32 3.25
C GLY A 76 -0.25 -1.90 3.37
N ASN A 77 -1.02 -1.93 2.28
CA ASN A 77 -2.34 -2.57 2.24
C ASN A 77 -2.21 -4.10 2.26
N GLY A 78 -1.27 -4.63 1.46
CA GLY A 78 -0.92 -6.06 1.44
C GLY A 78 -0.37 -6.55 2.78
N ALA A 79 0.45 -5.75 3.45
CA ALA A 79 0.99 -6.04 4.78
C ALA A 79 -0.12 -6.24 5.83
N ARG A 80 -1.20 -5.41 5.77
CA ARG A 80 -2.35 -5.61 6.64
C ARG A 80 -3.12 -6.89 6.29
N CYS A 81 -3.30 -7.17 5.00
CA CYS A 81 -3.99 -8.38 4.55
C CYS A 81 -3.24 -9.64 4.96
N VAL A 82 -1.92 -9.69 4.75
CA VAL A 82 -1.12 -10.88 5.08
C VAL A 82 -1.07 -11.14 6.59
N ALA A 83 -1.02 -10.09 7.42
CA ALA A 83 -1.06 -10.24 8.88
C ALA A 83 -2.39 -10.88 9.35
N ALA A 84 -3.53 -10.42 8.81
CA ALA A 84 -4.83 -11.02 9.10
C ALA A 84 -4.91 -12.46 8.59
N PHE A 85 -4.42 -12.73 7.37
CA PHE A 85 -4.40 -14.05 6.75
C PHE A 85 -3.53 -15.04 7.54
N ALA A 86 -2.31 -14.64 7.94
CA ALA A 86 -1.40 -15.49 8.71
C ALA A 86 -2.02 -15.95 10.05
N ARG A 87 -2.80 -15.07 10.70
CA ARG A 87 -3.59 -15.47 11.87
C ARG A 87 -4.71 -16.44 11.53
N GLU A 88 -5.44 -16.18 10.47
CA GLU A 88 -6.58 -17.01 10.04
C GLU A 88 -6.15 -18.45 9.72
N ILE A 89 -5.02 -18.61 9.00
CA ILE A 89 -4.49 -19.94 8.65
C ILE A 89 -3.61 -20.57 9.72
N GLY A 90 -3.53 -19.95 10.91
CA GLY A 90 -2.83 -20.50 12.07
C GLY A 90 -1.30 -20.49 11.98
N VAL A 91 -0.71 -19.64 11.14
CA VAL A 91 0.75 -19.41 11.11
C VAL A 91 1.18 -18.70 12.37
N VAL A 92 0.40 -17.71 12.81
CA VAL A 92 0.62 -16.96 14.03
C VAL A 92 -0.64 -16.99 14.89
N THR A 93 -0.49 -17.34 16.17
CA THR A 93 -1.60 -17.35 17.15
C THR A 93 -1.68 -16.07 17.95
N SER A 94 -0.55 -15.37 18.13
CA SER A 94 -0.49 -14.05 18.80
C SER A 94 -1.19 -12.97 17.97
N PRO A 95 -1.82 -11.96 18.60
CA PRO A 95 -2.28 -10.77 17.89
C PRO A 95 -1.12 -9.95 17.30
N ALA A 96 0.02 -9.89 17.96
CA ALA A 96 1.25 -9.24 17.49
C ALA A 96 2.14 -10.24 16.76
N MET A 97 2.77 -9.79 15.68
CA MET A 97 3.65 -10.59 14.83
C MET A 97 4.70 -9.73 14.16
N THR A 98 5.80 -10.37 13.78
CA THR A 98 6.83 -9.79 12.91
C THR A 98 6.96 -10.67 11.67
N PHE A 99 7.01 -10.10 10.48
CA PHE A 99 7.23 -10.86 9.25
C PHE A 99 8.31 -10.24 8.37
N GLU A 100 9.00 -11.10 7.66
CA GLU A 100 10.06 -10.74 6.74
C GLU A 100 9.47 -10.29 5.40
N THR A 101 10.04 -9.22 4.82
CA THR A 101 9.75 -8.73 3.46
C THR A 101 11.04 -8.35 2.75
N ARG A 102 11.00 -8.06 1.46
CA ARG A 102 12.17 -7.49 0.75
C ARG A 102 12.61 -6.14 1.30
N ALA A 103 11.69 -5.36 1.88
CA ALA A 103 12.02 -4.09 2.54
C ALA A 103 12.61 -4.26 3.95
N GLY A 104 12.67 -5.48 4.48
CA GLY A 104 13.11 -5.79 5.84
C GLY A 104 12.00 -6.36 6.71
N LEU A 105 12.18 -6.32 8.03
CA LEU A 105 11.19 -6.80 8.99
C LEU A 105 10.07 -5.78 9.17
N VAL A 106 8.85 -6.29 9.25
CA VAL A 106 7.63 -5.50 9.44
C VAL A 106 6.88 -6.05 10.66
N ASP A 107 6.57 -5.17 11.59
CA ASP A 107 5.73 -5.48 12.74
C ASP A 107 4.26 -5.19 12.44
N ALA A 108 3.37 -6.07 12.90
CA ALA A 108 1.93 -5.90 12.76
C ALA A 108 1.18 -6.39 14.00
N GLU A 109 -0.03 -5.85 14.18
CA GLU A 109 -0.95 -6.25 15.25
C GLU A 109 -2.37 -6.34 14.71
N VAL A 110 -3.01 -7.49 14.90
CA VAL A 110 -4.42 -7.71 14.53
C VAL A 110 -5.30 -7.49 15.74
N SER A 111 -6.11 -6.44 15.70
CA SER A 111 -7.04 -6.10 16.78
C SER A 111 -8.24 -7.06 16.86
N PRO A 112 -8.91 -7.18 18.02
CA PRO A 112 -10.09 -8.05 18.17
C PRO A 112 -11.25 -7.71 17.23
N ASN A 113 -11.36 -6.45 16.80
CA ASN A 113 -12.37 -5.99 15.84
C ASN A 113 -11.99 -6.23 14.36
N GLY A 114 -10.85 -6.89 14.10
CA GLY A 114 -10.37 -7.20 12.77
C GLY A 114 -9.59 -6.07 12.07
N ALA A 115 -9.42 -4.91 12.72
CA ALA A 115 -8.52 -3.89 12.19
C ALA A 115 -7.06 -4.32 12.36
N VAL A 116 -6.22 -3.99 11.39
CA VAL A 116 -4.80 -4.34 11.42
C VAL A 116 -3.95 -3.08 11.46
N LYS A 117 -3.05 -3.04 12.43
CA LYS A 117 -2.00 -2.05 12.61
C LYS A 117 -0.69 -2.59 12.05
N VAL A 118 0.02 -1.77 11.26
CA VAL A 118 1.35 -2.09 10.73
C VAL A 118 2.29 -0.93 11.10
N TRP A 119 3.49 -1.26 11.54
CA TRP A 119 4.55 -0.26 11.77
C TRP A 119 5.16 0.12 10.44
N MET A 120 5.21 1.42 10.21
CA MET A 120 5.66 1.99 8.93
C MET A 120 7.10 2.51 9.04
N PRO A 121 7.83 2.56 7.92
CA PRO A 121 9.17 3.16 7.90
C PRO A 121 9.17 4.60 8.42
N GLU A 122 10.27 4.99 9.06
CA GLU A 122 10.45 6.38 9.51
C GLU A 122 10.40 7.35 8.32
N PRO A 123 9.64 8.47 8.44
CA PRO A 123 9.60 9.51 7.42
C PRO A 123 10.97 10.18 7.25
N LYS A 124 11.43 10.31 6.01
CA LYS A 124 12.74 10.89 5.64
C LYS A 124 12.57 12.02 4.63
N ASN A 125 13.66 12.73 4.34
CA ASN A 125 13.79 13.70 3.25
C ASN A 125 12.63 14.71 3.18
N ARG A 126 12.25 15.29 4.33
CA ARG A 126 11.12 16.22 4.45
C ARG A 126 11.48 17.59 3.89
N ARG A 127 10.67 18.13 2.99
CA ARG A 127 10.80 19.47 2.40
C ARG A 127 9.43 20.14 2.38
N TYR A 128 9.25 21.21 3.15
CA TYR A 128 7.97 21.90 3.30
C TYR A 128 7.91 23.19 2.47
N GLY A 129 6.69 23.59 2.07
CA GLY A 129 6.45 24.84 1.34
C GLY A 129 7.03 24.86 -0.06
N MET A 130 7.19 23.72 -0.70
CA MET A 130 7.68 23.64 -2.07
C MET A 130 6.70 24.28 -3.05
N GLN A 131 7.25 24.86 -4.13
CA GLN A 131 6.51 25.39 -5.28
C GLN A 131 6.97 24.62 -6.51
N VAL A 132 6.10 23.76 -7.04
CA VAL A 132 6.41 22.95 -8.23
C VAL A 132 5.72 23.55 -9.44
N LYS A 133 6.49 23.83 -10.49
CA LYS A 133 5.96 24.43 -11.74
C LYS A 133 5.27 23.36 -12.58
N VAL A 134 4.02 23.63 -12.98
CA VAL A 134 3.26 22.83 -13.92
C VAL A 134 2.65 23.78 -14.96
N GLY A 135 3.14 23.72 -16.20
CA GLY A 135 2.80 24.73 -17.22
C GLY A 135 3.19 26.14 -16.74
N ASP A 136 2.21 27.06 -16.74
CA ASP A 136 2.40 28.45 -16.27
C ASP A 136 2.04 28.67 -14.80
N LYS A 137 1.67 27.60 -14.07
CA LYS A 137 1.26 27.67 -12.67
C LYS A 137 2.30 27.07 -11.74
N PHE A 138 2.31 27.57 -10.50
CA PHE A 138 3.05 26.96 -9.40
C PHE A 138 2.09 26.27 -8.45
N ILE A 139 2.37 25.01 -8.16
CA ILE A 139 1.58 24.19 -7.23
C ILE A 139 2.35 24.10 -5.92
N ALA A 140 1.74 24.60 -4.85
CA ALA A 140 2.30 24.53 -3.51
C ALA A 140 2.04 23.16 -2.90
N GLY A 141 3.04 22.61 -2.18
CA GLY A 141 2.91 21.35 -1.47
C GLY A 141 4.13 21.03 -0.62
N ASP A 142 4.06 19.89 0.03
CA ASP A 142 5.05 19.42 0.98
C ASP A 142 5.54 18.03 0.57
N TYR A 143 6.85 17.79 0.61
CA TYR A 143 7.45 16.53 0.21
C TYR A 143 7.94 15.75 1.43
N VAL A 144 7.67 14.44 1.42
CA VAL A 144 8.17 13.50 2.44
C VAL A 144 8.31 12.10 1.87
N GLU A 145 9.31 11.36 2.29
CA GLU A 145 9.47 9.94 2.00
C GLU A 145 9.00 9.10 3.19
N THR A 146 8.03 8.23 2.95
CA THR A 146 7.44 7.32 3.93
C THR A 146 7.56 5.86 3.46
N GLY A 147 8.79 5.47 3.10
CA GLY A 147 9.13 4.24 2.37
C GLY A 147 9.28 4.50 0.87
N VAL A 148 8.42 5.31 0.31
CA VAL A 148 8.47 5.84 -1.06
C VAL A 148 8.22 7.35 -1.04
N PRO A 149 8.63 8.09 -2.12
CA PRO A 149 8.45 9.54 -2.17
C PRO A 149 6.98 9.95 -2.35
N HIS A 150 6.58 10.99 -1.62
CA HIS A 150 5.25 11.60 -1.67
C HIS A 150 5.33 13.12 -1.76
N PHE A 151 4.54 13.72 -2.65
CA PHE A 151 4.28 15.14 -2.70
C PHE A 151 2.85 15.41 -2.30
N VAL A 152 2.65 15.99 -1.12
CA VAL A 152 1.34 16.27 -0.52
C VAL A 152 0.90 17.67 -0.93
N VAL A 153 -0.20 17.76 -1.65
CA VAL A 153 -0.78 19.00 -2.20
C VAL A 153 -2.06 19.33 -1.43
N PRO A 154 -2.03 20.32 -0.51
CA PRO A 154 -3.22 20.77 0.16
C PRO A 154 -4.22 21.39 -0.81
N CYS A 155 -5.50 21.03 -0.70
CA CYS A 155 -6.58 21.57 -1.51
C CYS A 155 -7.85 21.85 -0.67
N GLU A 156 -8.71 22.74 -1.14
CA GLU A 156 -9.97 23.05 -0.46
C GLU A 156 -10.99 21.90 -0.59
N SER A 157 -11.00 21.24 -1.73
CA SER A 157 -11.88 20.09 -2.00
C SER A 157 -11.16 19.07 -2.89
N VAL A 158 -10.94 17.88 -2.38
CA VAL A 158 -10.34 16.78 -3.16
C VAL A 158 -11.26 16.34 -4.32
N ALA A 159 -12.57 16.52 -4.18
CA ALA A 159 -13.53 16.16 -5.23
C ALA A 159 -13.42 17.02 -6.49
N ALA A 160 -12.90 18.25 -6.36
CA ALA A 160 -12.74 19.19 -7.47
C ALA A 160 -11.38 19.04 -8.19
N VAL A 161 -10.49 18.18 -7.72
CA VAL A 161 -9.13 18.04 -8.27
C VAL A 161 -9.15 17.10 -9.48
N ASP A 162 -8.52 17.55 -10.57
CA ASP A 162 -8.13 16.67 -11.68
C ASP A 162 -6.90 15.85 -11.27
N VAL A 163 -7.15 14.70 -10.64
CA VAL A 163 -6.07 13.83 -10.13
C VAL A 163 -5.26 13.24 -11.27
N GLU A 164 -5.90 12.86 -12.37
CA GLU A 164 -5.20 12.25 -13.50
C GLU A 164 -4.28 13.25 -14.22
N GLY A 165 -4.80 14.40 -14.60
CA GLY A 165 -4.03 15.40 -15.34
C GLY A 165 -2.96 16.08 -14.48
N LEU A 166 -3.36 16.64 -13.34
CA LEU A 166 -2.44 17.36 -12.46
C LEU A 166 -1.49 16.40 -11.73
N GLY A 167 -2.00 15.23 -11.30
CA GLY A 167 -1.19 14.21 -10.64
C GLY A 167 -0.06 13.70 -11.55
N ARG A 168 -0.38 13.36 -12.81
CA ARG A 168 0.63 12.95 -13.79
C ARG A 168 1.68 14.04 -14.03
N ALA A 169 1.26 15.30 -14.19
CA ALA A 169 2.17 16.39 -14.44
C ALA A 169 3.15 16.62 -13.29
N LEU A 170 2.67 16.55 -12.04
CA LEU A 170 3.50 16.66 -10.83
C LEU A 170 4.40 15.44 -10.66
N ARG A 171 3.86 14.21 -10.87
CA ARG A 171 4.58 12.94 -10.78
C ARG A 171 5.85 12.94 -11.63
N LEU A 172 5.79 13.54 -12.83
CA LEU A 172 6.86 13.57 -13.82
C LEU A 172 7.68 14.87 -13.79
N SER A 173 7.43 15.77 -12.84
CA SER A 173 8.13 17.04 -12.74
C SER A 173 9.63 16.85 -12.45
N ASP A 174 10.47 17.66 -13.08
CA ASP A 174 11.93 17.74 -12.82
C ASP A 174 12.27 17.98 -11.35
N ALA A 175 11.34 18.57 -10.57
CA ALA A 175 11.50 18.77 -9.14
C ALA A 175 11.69 17.46 -8.35
N PHE A 176 11.28 16.33 -8.93
CA PHE A 176 11.35 15.00 -8.35
C PHE A 176 12.19 14.02 -9.17
N ALA A 177 12.95 14.51 -10.15
CA ALA A 177 13.83 13.69 -10.97
C ALA A 177 14.94 13.02 -10.13
N PRO A 178 15.46 11.83 -10.53
CA PRO A 178 15.05 11.07 -11.71
C PRO A 178 13.83 10.13 -11.46
N ASN A 179 13.48 9.86 -10.21
CA ASN A 179 12.56 8.78 -9.84
C ASN A 179 11.09 9.20 -9.79
N GLY A 180 10.82 10.53 -9.77
CA GLY A 180 9.47 11.07 -9.58
C GLY A 180 8.90 10.80 -8.18
N THR A 181 7.61 11.07 -8.00
CA THR A 181 6.94 10.99 -6.70
C THR A 181 5.49 10.51 -6.84
N ASN A 182 4.91 9.93 -5.78
CA ASN A 182 3.46 9.86 -5.66
C ASN A 182 2.93 11.27 -5.38
N VAL A 183 1.70 11.57 -5.80
CA VAL A 183 1.07 12.87 -5.58
C VAL A 183 -0.22 12.68 -4.80
N ASP A 184 -0.25 13.23 -3.59
CA ASP A 184 -1.39 13.13 -2.67
C ASP A 184 -2.12 14.46 -2.61
N PHE A 185 -3.33 14.53 -3.16
CA PHE A 185 -4.21 15.68 -3.00
C PHE A 185 -4.99 15.54 -1.70
N VAL A 186 -4.83 16.51 -0.80
CA VAL A 186 -5.31 16.37 0.58
C VAL A 186 -6.16 17.56 0.99
N GLN A 187 -7.38 17.28 1.43
CA GLN A 187 -8.24 18.20 2.14
C GLN A 187 -8.10 17.96 3.64
N PHE A 188 -7.45 18.90 4.33
CA PHE A 188 -7.36 18.88 5.79
C PHE A 188 -8.65 19.37 6.42
N ILE A 189 -9.19 18.60 7.37
CA ILE A 189 -10.46 18.86 8.04
C ILE A 189 -10.20 19.01 9.55
N PRO A 190 -10.89 19.93 10.26
CA PRO A 190 -10.74 20.06 11.71
C PRO A 190 -10.90 18.73 12.46
N ALA A 191 -10.39 18.66 13.69
CA ALA A 191 -10.41 17.50 14.57
C ALA A 191 -9.63 16.28 14.00
N HIS A 192 -8.40 16.54 13.53
CA HIS A 192 -7.43 15.49 13.14
C HIS A 192 -7.91 14.58 11.99
N LYS A 193 -8.62 15.15 11.03
CA LYS A 193 -9.16 14.41 9.87
C LYS A 193 -8.58 14.96 8.58
N ALA A 194 -8.46 14.08 7.58
CA ALA A 194 -8.14 14.46 6.22
C ALA A 194 -8.89 13.56 5.23
N THR A 195 -9.07 14.04 4.02
CA THR A 195 -9.48 13.21 2.88
C THR A 195 -8.36 13.26 1.86
N ILE A 196 -8.02 12.11 1.28
CA ILE A 196 -6.91 11.95 0.35
C ILE A 196 -7.39 11.35 -0.97
N ARG A 197 -6.79 11.81 -2.07
CA ARG A 197 -6.78 11.15 -3.39
C ARG A 197 -5.34 11.13 -3.89
N THR A 198 -4.87 9.97 -4.35
CA THR A 198 -3.46 9.77 -4.70
C THR A 198 -3.32 9.36 -6.16
N TYR A 199 -2.48 10.10 -6.92
CA TYR A 199 -1.92 9.61 -8.17
C TYR A 199 -0.66 8.82 -7.85
N GLU A 200 -0.68 7.51 -8.13
CA GLU A 200 0.35 6.59 -7.63
C GLU A 200 1.41 6.30 -8.68
N ARG A 201 2.68 6.50 -8.30
CA ARG A 201 3.85 6.17 -9.11
C ARG A 201 3.96 4.66 -9.30
N GLY A 202 4.08 4.21 -10.54
CA GLY A 202 4.15 2.80 -10.92
C GLY A 202 2.79 2.22 -11.29
N VAL A 203 1.69 2.75 -10.72
CA VAL A 203 0.31 2.47 -11.15
C VAL A 203 -0.07 3.42 -12.29
N GLU A 204 0.43 4.66 -12.23
CA GLU A 204 0.26 5.75 -13.22
C GLU A 204 -1.21 6.16 -13.44
N THR A 205 -2.01 6.05 -12.37
CA THR A 205 -3.40 6.49 -12.29
C THR A 205 -3.79 6.77 -10.83
N GLU A 206 -5.02 7.21 -10.58
CA GLU A 206 -5.55 7.36 -9.22
C GLU A 206 -5.72 6.00 -8.55
N SER A 207 -5.08 5.80 -7.39
CA SER A 207 -5.25 4.61 -6.58
C SER A 207 -6.40 4.75 -5.56
N GLY A 208 -7.04 3.62 -5.26
CA GLY A 208 -8.16 3.59 -4.31
C GLY A 208 -7.75 3.85 -2.85
N ALA A 209 -6.53 3.46 -2.48
CA ALA A 209 -5.95 3.67 -1.15
C ALA A 209 -4.43 3.52 -1.17
N CYS A 210 -3.71 4.58 -0.86
CA CYS A 210 -2.26 4.58 -0.68
C CYS A 210 -1.90 4.66 0.80
N GLY A 211 -1.35 3.58 1.37
CA GLY A 211 -0.98 3.52 2.80
C GLY A 211 0.16 4.46 3.15
N THR A 212 1.21 4.51 2.33
CA THR A 212 2.36 5.42 2.51
C THR A 212 1.95 6.88 2.31
N GLY A 213 1.01 7.17 1.39
CA GLY A 213 0.41 8.49 1.20
C GLY A 213 -0.39 8.95 2.42
N ALA A 214 -1.09 8.01 3.09
CA ALA A 214 -1.76 8.33 4.35
C ALA A 214 -0.75 8.72 5.45
N VAL A 215 0.37 8.01 5.56
CA VAL A 215 1.44 8.38 6.51
C VAL A 215 2.05 9.74 6.14
N ALA A 216 2.34 9.99 4.85
CA ALA A 216 2.84 11.27 4.35
C ALA A 216 1.88 12.42 4.71
N THR A 217 0.58 12.22 4.50
CA THR A 217 -0.48 13.17 4.87
C THR A 217 -0.46 13.47 6.38
N ALA A 218 -0.33 12.45 7.24
CA ALA A 218 -0.28 12.64 8.68
C ALA A 218 0.97 13.43 9.13
N VAL A 219 2.12 13.12 8.53
CA VAL A 219 3.37 13.86 8.78
C VAL A 219 3.19 15.35 8.45
N VAL A 220 2.68 15.66 7.26
CA VAL A 220 2.39 17.04 6.84
C VAL A 220 1.36 17.70 7.74
N ALA A 221 0.30 16.97 8.15
CA ALA A 221 -0.72 17.47 9.06
C ALA A 221 -0.13 17.93 10.40
N VAL A 222 0.75 17.13 10.99
CA VAL A 222 1.40 17.46 12.27
C VAL A 222 2.37 18.64 12.12
N GLU A 223 3.21 18.61 11.10
CA GLU A 223 4.29 19.60 10.91
C GLU A 223 3.75 20.97 10.46
N THR A 224 2.83 20.99 9.50
CA THR A 224 2.44 22.24 8.85
C THR A 224 1.06 22.75 9.24
N LYS A 225 0.15 21.86 9.67
CA LYS A 225 -1.24 22.20 10.06
C LYS A 225 -1.47 22.20 11.57
N LYS A 226 -0.44 21.92 12.36
CA LYS A 226 -0.48 21.84 13.83
C LYS A 226 -1.53 20.85 14.33
N MET A 227 -1.79 19.79 13.58
CA MET A 227 -2.61 18.67 14.03
C MET A 227 -1.82 17.80 15.00
N SER A 228 -2.49 17.08 15.89
CA SER A 228 -1.88 16.03 16.69
C SER A 228 -2.26 14.64 16.16
N LEU A 229 -1.43 13.64 16.44
CA LEU A 229 -1.76 12.24 16.22
C LEU A 229 -2.80 11.77 17.27
N PRO A 230 -3.63 10.78 16.93
CA PRO A 230 -3.77 10.15 15.63
C PRO A 230 -4.47 11.04 14.59
N VAL A 231 -4.12 10.87 13.30
CA VAL A 231 -4.81 11.49 12.17
C VAL A 231 -5.64 10.44 11.45
N HIS A 232 -6.92 10.76 11.21
CA HIS A 232 -7.87 9.89 10.51
C HIS A 232 -8.01 10.34 9.05
N ILE A 233 -7.65 9.47 8.13
CA ILE A 233 -7.54 9.81 6.71
C ILE A 233 -8.54 8.98 5.91
N ARG A 234 -9.51 9.67 5.29
CA ARG A 234 -10.50 9.05 4.42
C ARG A 234 -9.96 8.93 3.00
N THR A 235 -9.95 7.71 2.47
CA THR A 235 -9.52 7.41 1.10
C THR A 235 -10.62 7.71 0.08
N SER A 236 -10.29 7.73 -1.22
CA SER A 236 -11.24 7.92 -2.32
C SER A 236 -12.38 6.88 -2.32
N GLN A 237 -12.10 5.67 -1.88
CA GLN A 237 -13.09 4.60 -1.75
C GLN A 237 -13.91 4.65 -0.45
N GLY A 238 -13.71 5.68 0.39
CA GLY A 238 -14.52 5.93 1.60
C GLY A 238 -14.05 5.18 2.84
N TYR A 239 -12.96 4.41 2.79
CA TYR A 239 -12.35 3.80 3.97
C TYR A 239 -11.60 4.82 4.80
N THR A 240 -11.50 4.58 6.09
CA THR A 240 -10.69 5.39 7.00
C THR A 240 -9.44 4.61 7.39
N LEU A 241 -8.29 5.22 7.13
CA LEU A 241 -6.98 4.81 7.65
C LEU A 241 -6.63 5.70 8.83
N THR A 242 -6.08 5.14 9.89
CA THR A 242 -5.63 5.88 11.06
C THR A 242 -4.12 5.81 11.15
N VAL A 243 -3.48 6.96 11.12
CA VAL A 243 -2.04 7.09 11.34
C VAL A 243 -1.81 7.61 12.75
N ASP A 244 -1.04 6.85 13.52
CA ASP A 244 -0.63 7.19 14.89
C ASP A 244 0.88 7.06 15.02
N GLY A 245 1.47 7.51 16.13
CA GLY A 245 2.90 7.42 16.38
C GLY A 245 3.36 8.39 17.45
N ASP A 246 4.65 8.38 17.72
CA ASP A 246 5.26 9.30 18.67
C ASP A 246 5.98 10.44 17.93
N TRP A 247 5.50 11.67 18.14
CA TRP A 247 6.10 12.89 17.58
C TRP A 247 6.75 13.69 18.68
N ARG A 248 7.81 13.14 19.31
CA ARG A 248 8.56 13.85 20.37
C ARG A 248 9.85 14.45 19.79
N HIS A 249 10.10 15.72 20.13
CA HIS A 249 11.35 16.46 19.82
C HIS A 249 11.72 16.52 18.33
N ALA A 250 10.76 16.73 17.44
CA ALA A 250 10.93 16.77 15.99
C ALA A 250 11.53 15.46 15.40
N LYS A 251 11.51 14.38 16.14
CA LYS A 251 11.80 13.02 15.65
C LYS A 251 10.50 12.23 15.56
N ALA A 252 10.15 11.88 14.33
CA ALA A 252 9.06 10.97 14.07
C ALA A 252 9.56 9.54 14.30
N THR A 253 9.10 8.86 15.33
CA THR A 253 9.44 7.47 15.58
C THR A 253 8.20 6.62 15.72
N GLY A 254 8.23 5.41 15.18
CA GLY A 254 7.17 4.43 15.40
C GLY A 254 5.82 4.79 14.79
N PHE A 255 5.79 5.40 13.59
CA PHE A 255 4.52 5.58 12.88
C PHE A 255 3.85 4.24 12.61
N THR A 256 2.55 4.21 12.89
CA THR A 256 1.70 3.06 12.62
C THR A 256 0.57 3.45 11.69
N LEU A 257 0.21 2.53 10.80
CA LEU A 257 -0.93 2.63 9.92
C LEU A 257 -1.95 1.57 10.30
N THR A 258 -3.10 1.97 10.81
CA THR A 258 -4.21 1.09 11.13
C THR A 258 -5.31 1.23 10.10
N GLY A 259 -5.82 0.11 9.60
CA GLY A 259 -6.92 0.12 8.63
C GLY A 259 -7.70 -1.19 8.60
N PRO A 260 -8.88 -1.17 7.96
CA PRO A 260 -9.71 -2.34 7.82
C PRO A 260 -9.09 -3.34 6.85
N VAL A 261 -9.31 -4.61 7.12
CA VAL A 261 -9.06 -5.74 6.24
C VAL A 261 -10.31 -6.59 6.16
N LYS A 262 -10.63 -7.09 4.98
CA LYS A 262 -11.75 -8.02 4.80
C LYS A 262 -11.40 -9.14 3.86
N LYS A 263 -11.77 -10.35 4.24
CA LYS A 263 -11.84 -11.49 3.34
C LYS A 263 -13.06 -11.33 2.44
N VAL A 264 -12.87 -11.54 1.14
CA VAL A 264 -13.93 -11.46 0.12
C VAL A 264 -14.45 -12.85 -0.18
N PHE A 265 -13.57 -13.78 -0.57
CA PHE A 265 -13.88 -15.18 -0.82
C PHE A 265 -12.63 -16.05 -0.78
N GLU A 266 -12.83 -17.35 -0.80
CA GLU A 266 -11.80 -18.37 -0.95
C GLU A 266 -12.07 -19.17 -2.22
N GLY A 267 -11.01 -19.74 -2.79
CA GLY A 267 -11.12 -20.54 -3.98
C GLY A 267 -9.97 -21.50 -4.17
N VAL A 268 -10.09 -22.32 -5.19
CA VAL A 268 -9.02 -23.18 -5.69
C VAL A 268 -8.86 -22.89 -7.17
N VAL A 269 -7.64 -22.59 -7.58
CA VAL A 269 -7.29 -22.36 -8.97
C VAL A 269 -6.40 -23.51 -9.47
N ASP A 270 -6.61 -23.95 -10.69
CA ASP A 270 -5.71 -24.87 -11.39
C ASP A 270 -4.70 -24.07 -12.21
N LEU A 271 -3.44 -24.06 -11.78
CA LEU A 271 -2.40 -23.29 -12.46
C LEU A 271 -2.13 -23.79 -13.88
N ASP A 272 -2.43 -25.06 -14.18
CA ASP A 272 -2.25 -25.62 -15.52
C ASP A 272 -3.35 -25.14 -16.50
N SER A 273 -4.42 -24.48 -16.00
CA SER A 273 -5.45 -23.87 -16.84
C SER A 273 -5.06 -22.50 -17.40
N PHE A 274 -4.00 -21.90 -16.88
CA PHE A 274 -3.43 -20.67 -17.46
C PHE A 274 -2.47 -21.06 -18.58
N ASP A 275 -2.91 -20.84 -19.82
CA ASP A 275 -2.08 -21.09 -20.98
C ASP A 275 -0.95 -20.04 -21.04
N THR A 276 0.28 -20.46 -20.76
CA THR A 276 1.47 -19.60 -20.78
C THR A 276 2.04 -19.39 -22.19
N GLY A 277 1.27 -19.69 -23.23
CA GLY A 277 1.59 -19.26 -24.60
C GLY A 277 2.58 -20.13 -25.35
N ASN A 278 2.67 -21.43 -25.05
CA ASN A 278 3.47 -22.37 -25.87
C ASN A 278 2.69 -22.94 -27.06
N GLU A 279 1.50 -22.43 -27.38
CA GLU A 279 0.72 -22.84 -28.58
C GLU A 279 0.37 -21.63 -29.45
N MET A 280 1.37 -20.96 -29.99
CA MET A 280 1.24 -20.19 -31.25
C MET A 280 2.49 -20.45 -32.11
N GLU A 281 2.54 -21.57 -32.77
CA GLU A 281 3.21 -21.76 -34.05
C GLU A 281 2.21 -21.58 -35.20
#